data_069ef439c91f7361c552ba3802ce11ac
#
_entry.id   069ef439c91f7361c552ba3802ce11ac
#
_cell.length_a   1.000
_cell.length_b   1.000
_cell.length_c   1.000
_cell.angle_alpha   90.00
_cell.angle_beta   90.00
_cell.angle_gamma   90.00
#
_symmetry.space_group_name_H-M   'P 1'
#
loop_
_entity.id
_entity.type
_entity.pdbx_description
1 polymer ?
#
loop_
_entity_poly.entity_id
_entity_poly.type
_entity_poly.pdbx_seq_one_letter_code
_entity_poly.pdbx_strand_id
1 'polypeptide(L)'
;MKSDNLQKQQLVSDLIGAFGKTASRKDVIAFVKQKDLKMPNWLINGAAYREARGVINLNAFGNDKANNIPATPAPEIEAMPALQAQVVQLRQKRMVSEVEDLVPIKDTNYVPFGFYKDLESIIKSKVFYPVFITGLTGNGKTTMVEQVCSKLKRECVRVNVSIETDEDDLVGGSTLIDGNVTFREGPVILAMRRGAVLLIDEIDRGSNKLMCIQGILEGKPYFNKKNGDVIHPAPGFTVIATANTKGQGSDSGKYIAAQILDEAFLERFPITVEQEYPSSKVERTIIMNNMHQHSCVDEEFADKLVMWAEVIRKTYLEDAVDELISTRRLVHIVKAFSMFRDRQKAIELCVNRFDADTKNAFLDLYKKMEAPAEEQTVAPVQENAVDEDIPF
;
A
#
# COMPACT_ATOMS: atom_id res chain seq x y z
N MET A 1 23.77 -33.09 39.95
CA MET A 1 22.32 -32.93 40.08
C MET A 1 21.78 -32.70 41.51
N LYS A 2 22.24 -33.45 42.55
CA LYS A 2 21.74 -33.24 43.93
C LYS A 2 22.19 -31.90 44.56
N SER A 3 23.43 -31.43 44.28
CA SER A 3 23.94 -30.15 44.84
C SER A 3 23.27 -28.90 44.27
N ASP A 4 22.88 -28.95 42.99
CA ASP A 4 22.21 -27.82 42.31
C ASP A 4 20.79 -27.58 42.83
N ASN A 5 20.09 -28.67 43.19
CA ASN A 5 18.73 -28.59 43.74
C ASN A 5 18.73 -28.06 45.18
N LEU A 6 19.79 -28.36 45.96
CA LEU A 6 19.92 -27.86 47.34
C LEU A 6 20.20 -26.35 47.37
N GLN A 7 21.01 -25.84 46.41
CA GLN A 7 21.29 -24.41 46.26
C GLN A 7 20.02 -23.63 45.82
N LYS A 8 19.22 -24.22 44.94
CA LYS A 8 17.93 -23.62 44.53
C LYS A 8 16.94 -23.56 45.68
N GLN A 9 16.83 -24.59 46.49
CA GLN A 9 15.99 -24.62 47.69
C GLN A 9 16.42 -23.56 48.70
N GLN A 10 17.71 -23.44 48.98
CA GLN A 10 18.22 -22.42 49.90
C GLN A 10 17.93 -20.99 49.41
N LEU A 11 18.12 -20.72 48.13
CA LEU A 11 17.86 -19.41 47.56
C LEU A 11 16.34 -19.06 47.67
N VAL A 12 15.46 -20.01 47.40
CA VAL A 12 14.00 -19.78 47.54
C VAL A 12 13.60 -19.57 48.98
N SER A 13 14.19 -20.33 49.93
CA SER A 13 13.97 -20.13 51.37
C SER A 13 14.40 -18.72 51.82
N ASP A 14 15.57 -18.27 51.37
CA ASP A 14 16.10 -16.94 51.70
C ASP A 14 15.25 -15.82 51.10
N LEU A 15 14.69 -16.02 49.91
CA LEU A 15 13.77 -15.08 49.27
C LEU A 15 12.41 -15.07 50.00
N ILE A 16 11.88 -16.21 50.44
CA ILE A 16 10.66 -16.29 51.23
C ILE A 16 10.84 -15.57 52.57
N GLY A 17 12.02 -15.74 53.21
CA GLY A 17 12.37 -15.01 54.43
C GLY A 17 12.43 -13.51 54.27
N ALA A 18 12.88 -13.02 53.12
CA ALA A 18 13.02 -11.58 52.84
C ALA A 18 11.73 -10.90 52.33
N PHE A 19 10.94 -11.58 51.51
CA PHE A 19 9.83 -10.99 50.80
C PHE A 19 8.48 -11.68 51.03
N GLY A 20 8.43 -12.77 51.74
CA GLY A 20 7.22 -13.57 51.96
C GLY A 20 6.91 -14.50 50.77
N LYS A 21 5.62 -14.82 50.57
CA LYS A 21 5.19 -15.86 49.62
C LYS A 21 5.34 -15.44 48.12
N THR A 22 5.42 -14.15 47.89
CA THR A 22 5.53 -13.55 46.54
C THR A 22 6.58 -12.45 46.53
N ALA A 23 7.31 -12.29 45.41
CA ALA A 23 8.29 -11.24 45.23
C ALA A 23 8.21 -10.64 43.83
N SER A 24 8.51 -9.34 43.68
CA SER A 24 8.59 -8.76 42.35
C SER A 24 9.88 -9.19 41.67
N ARG A 25 9.87 -9.23 40.35
CA ARG A 25 11.08 -9.52 39.54
C ARG A 25 12.24 -8.59 39.90
N LYS A 26 11.96 -7.32 40.24
CA LYS A 26 12.95 -6.32 40.62
C LYS A 26 13.59 -6.65 41.97
N ASP A 27 12.79 -7.08 42.94
CA ASP A 27 13.25 -7.42 44.29
C ASP A 27 14.15 -8.66 44.28
N VAL A 28 13.77 -9.69 43.52
CA VAL A 28 14.60 -10.90 43.35
C VAL A 28 15.95 -10.57 42.72
N ILE A 29 15.95 -9.70 41.67
CA ILE A 29 17.21 -9.27 41.05
C ILE A 29 18.08 -8.46 42.02
N ALA A 30 17.50 -7.54 42.79
CA ALA A 30 18.20 -6.74 43.76
C ALA A 30 18.81 -7.58 44.88
N PHE A 31 18.05 -8.54 45.44
CA PHE A 31 18.48 -9.45 46.48
C PHE A 31 19.66 -10.34 46.03
N VAL A 32 19.58 -10.92 44.84
CA VAL A 32 20.61 -11.76 44.28
C VAL A 32 21.91 -10.99 44.02
N LYS A 33 21.82 -9.76 43.54
CA LYS A 33 22.95 -8.83 43.36
C LYS A 33 23.59 -8.45 44.68
N GLN A 34 22.79 -8.15 45.73
CA GLN A 34 23.30 -7.79 47.06
C GLN A 34 24.05 -8.93 47.71
N LYS A 35 23.66 -10.17 47.46
CA LYS A 35 24.32 -11.39 48.02
C LYS A 35 25.38 -11.98 47.11
N ASP A 36 25.72 -11.33 46.01
CA ASP A 36 26.69 -11.79 45.00
C ASP A 36 26.42 -13.22 44.50
N LEU A 37 25.13 -13.56 44.31
CA LEU A 37 24.71 -14.87 43.87
C LEU A 37 24.46 -14.91 42.35
N LYS A 38 24.60 -16.11 41.78
CA LYS A 38 24.31 -16.32 40.36
C LYS A 38 22.83 -16.05 40.03
N MET A 39 22.57 -15.28 38.97
CA MET A 39 21.21 -14.88 38.57
C MET A 39 20.30 -16.12 38.36
N PRO A 40 19.14 -16.21 39.08
CA PRO A 40 18.27 -17.37 39.01
C PRO A 40 17.29 -17.26 37.82
N ASN A 41 17.81 -17.36 36.60
CA ASN A 41 17.02 -17.25 35.37
C ASN A 41 15.85 -18.26 35.30
N TRP A 42 16.01 -19.44 35.91
CA TRP A 42 15.01 -20.48 36.04
C TRP A 42 13.78 -20.02 36.87
N LEU A 43 13.98 -19.18 37.89
CA LEU A 43 12.94 -18.62 38.76
C LEU A 43 12.30 -17.39 38.09
N ILE A 44 13.12 -16.50 37.54
CA ILE A 44 12.69 -15.22 36.96
C ILE A 44 11.91 -15.40 35.66
N ASN A 45 12.29 -16.37 34.83
CA ASN A 45 11.70 -16.63 33.51
C ASN A 45 10.80 -17.87 33.48
N GLY A 46 10.79 -18.69 34.53
CA GLY A 46 9.99 -19.91 34.59
C GLY A 46 8.49 -19.62 34.64
N ALA A 47 7.72 -20.17 33.69
CA ALA A 47 6.27 -19.99 33.64
C ALA A 47 5.55 -20.53 34.88
N ALA A 48 6.08 -21.63 35.49
CA ALA A 48 5.53 -22.27 36.68
C ALA A 48 5.57 -21.37 37.93
N TYR A 49 6.40 -20.35 37.96
CA TYR A 49 6.59 -19.46 39.11
C TYR A 49 5.94 -18.08 38.92
N ARG A 50 5.21 -17.85 37.85
CA ARG A 50 4.50 -16.57 37.59
C ARG A 50 3.11 -16.59 38.17
N GLU A 51 2.81 -15.66 39.08
CA GLU A 51 1.45 -15.43 39.61
C GLU A 51 0.74 -14.32 38.83
N ALA A 52 1.46 -13.25 38.47
CA ALA A 52 0.96 -12.14 37.65
C ALA A 52 2.11 -11.50 36.85
N ARG A 53 1.79 -10.48 36.03
CA ARG A 53 2.83 -9.78 35.25
C ARG A 53 3.87 -9.11 36.16
N GLY A 54 5.06 -9.70 36.26
CA GLY A 54 6.18 -9.18 37.06
C GLY A 54 6.20 -9.67 38.51
N VAL A 55 5.28 -10.56 38.94
CA VAL A 55 5.23 -11.14 40.28
C VAL A 55 5.59 -12.62 40.21
N ILE A 56 6.47 -13.07 41.09
CA ILE A 56 6.98 -14.44 41.20
C ILE A 56 6.39 -15.09 42.48
N ASN A 57 5.75 -16.23 42.32
CA ASN A 57 5.27 -17.04 43.42
C ASN A 57 6.38 -17.98 43.94
N LEU A 58 6.92 -17.67 45.07
CA LEU A 58 8.01 -18.41 45.70
C LEU A 58 7.58 -19.74 46.31
N ASN A 59 6.30 -19.88 46.65
CA ASN A 59 5.74 -21.14 47.20
C ASN A 59 5.55 -22.24 46.14
N ALA A 60 5.59 -21.90 44.87
CA ALA A 60 5.51 -22.89 43.78
C ALA A 60 6.75 -23.82 43.71
N PHE A 61 7.87 -23.43 44.36
CA PHE A 61 9.03 -24.25 44.46
C PHE A 61 8.93 -25.24 45.61
N GLY A 62 8.52 -26.44 45.38
CA GLY A 62 8.34 -27.50 46.40
C GLY A 62 7.09 -28.36 46.19
N ASN A 63 6.21 -27.97 45.31
CA ASN A 63 4.98 -28.73 44.99
C ASN A 63 5.16 -29.84 43.94
N ASP A 64 6.41 -30.16 43.54
CA ASP A 64 6.70 -31.30 42.64
C ASP A 64 6.49 -32.71 43.33
N LYS A 65 5.86 -32.77 44.49
CA LYS A 65 5.53 -34.02 45.18
C LYS A 65 4.04 -34.27 45.38
N ALA A 66 3.18 -33.78 44.53
CA ALA A 66 1.74 -34.05 44.61
C ALA A 66 1.18 -34.64 43.31
N ASN A 67 1.75 -35.76 42.88
CA ASN A 67 1.06 -36.67 41.98
C ASN A 67 0.70 -37.95 42.77
N ASN A 68 -0.25 -37.83 43.72
CA ASN A 68 -1.07 -38.93 44.22
C ASN A 68 -2.09 -38.37 45.24
N ILE A 69 -3.18 -37.82 44.75
CA ILE A 69 -4.43 -37.65 45.50
C ILE A 69 -5.53 -38.29 44.65
N PRO A 70 -6.32 -39.25 45.18
CA PRO A 70 -7.42 -39.85 44.45
C PRO A 70 -8.47 -38.78 44.16
N ALA A 71 -8.93 -38.74 42.93
CA ALA A 71 -9.92 -37.81 42.45
C ALA A 71 -11.25 -38.00 43.21
N THR A 72 -11.66 -36.98 43.94
CA THR A 72 -13.06 -36.77 44.32
C THR A 72 -13.79 -36.32 43.05
N PRO A 73 -14.94 -36.92 42.69
CA PRO A 73 -15.63 -36.50 41.48
C PRO A 73 -16.11 -35.05 41.63
N ALA A 74 -15.58 -34.17 40.80
CA ALA A 74 -16.11 -32.85 40.59
C ALA A 74 -17.50 -32.98 39.94
N PRO A 75 -18.44 -32.05 40.18
CA PRO A 75 -19.73 -32.08 39.50
C PRO A 75 -19.52 -32.02 38.01
N GLU A 76 -20.17 -32.93 37.29
CA GLU A 76 -20.23 -32.90 35.81
C GLU A 76 -20.80 -31.55 35.37
N ILE A 77 -19.90 -30.65 34.98
CA ILE A 77 -20.26 -29.56 34.08
C ILE A 77 -20.25 -30.21 32.69
N GLU A 78 -21.46 -30.50 32.18
CA GLU A 78 -21.61 -30.88 30.77
C GLU A 78 -20.82 -29.91 29.92
N ALA A 79 -19.67 -30.35 29.45
CA ALA A 79 -18.85 -29.62 28.52
C ALA A 79 -19.69 -29.35 27.27
N MET A 80 -19.86 -28.11 26.93
CA MET A 80 -20.51 -27.67 25.69
C MET A 80 -19.60 -28.05 24.49
N PRO A 81 -19.75 -29.22 23.89
CA PRO A 81 -18.92 -29.61 22.76
C PRO A 81 -19.21 -28.78 21.50
N ALA A 82 -20.41 -28.15 21.46
CA ALA A 82 -20.83 -27.34 20.34
C ALA A 82 -20.05 -26.02 20.17
N LEU A 83 -19.61 -25.37 21.27
CA LEU A 83 -18.91 -24.09 21.17
C LEU A 83 -17.47 -24.27 20.75
N GLN A 84 -16.77 -25.30 21.22
CA GLN A 84 -15.41 -25.62 20.78
C GLN A 84 -15.41 -26.10 19.33
N ALA A 85 -16.36 -26.90 18.89
CA ALA A 85 -16.52 -27.35 17.52
C ALA A 85 -16.86 -26.14 16.57
N GLN A 86 -17.71 -25.21 17.03
CA GLN A 86 -17.98 -23.97 16.25
C GLN A 86 -16.77 -23.05 16.16
N VAL A 87 -15.99 -22.90 17.23
CA VAL A 87 -14.76 -22.08 17.21
C VAL A 87 -13.70 -22.72 16.32
N VAL A 88 -13.56 -24.04 16.34
CA VAL A 88 -12.64 -24.78 15.44
C VAL A 88 -13.14 -24.70 13.99
N GLN A 89 -14.44 -24.82 13.75
CA GLN A 89 -15.00 -24.65 12.39
C GLN A 89 -14.92 -23.21 11.89
N LEU A 90 -15.10 -22.21 12.74
CA LEU A 90 -14.88 -20.80 12.39
C LEU A 90 -13.40 -20.46 12.16
N ARG A 91 -12.50 -21.11 12.92
CA ARG A 91 -11.04 -21.02 12.68
C ARG A 91 -10.64 -21.75 11.41
N GLN A 92 -11.18 -22.94 11.15
CA GLN A 92 -10.96 -23.66 9.88
C GLN A 92 -11.59 -22.94 8.67
N LYS A 93 -12.77 -22.30 8.81
CA LYS A 93 -13.33 -21.42 7.76
C LYS A 93 -12.51 -20.17 7.52
N ARG A 94 -11.79 -19.64 8.53
CA ARG A 94 -10.82 -18.55 8.33
C ARG A 94 -9.48 -19.03 7.79
N MET A 95 -9.13 -20.31 7.97
CA MET A 95 -7.90 -20.91 7.39
C MET A 95 -8.11 -21.54 6.02
N VAL A 96 -9.29 -22.06 5.73
CA VAL A 96 -9.76 -22.25 4.35
C VAL A 96 -10.33 -20.91 3.95
N SER A 97 -9.45 -19.99 3.50
CA SER A 97 -9.88 -18.76 2.87
C SER A 97 -10.95 -19.14 1.85
N GLU A 98 -12.15 -18.66 2.02
CA GLU A 98 -13.03 -18.45 0.88
C GLU A 98 -12.09 -17.94 -0.19
N VAL A 99 -12.05 -18.60 -1.33
CA VAL A 99 -11.18 -18.22 -2.44
C VAL A 99 -11.65 -16.84 -2.82
N GLU A 100 -11.03 -15.83 -2.21
CA GLU A 100 -11.41 -14.44 -2.42
C GLU A 100 -11.21 -14.17 -3.90
N ASP A 101 -12.28 -13.77 -4.58
CA ASP A 101 -12.22 -13.44 -5.99
C ASP A 101 -11.38 -12.15 -6.12
N LEU A 102 -10.20 -12.27 -6.68
CA LEU A 102 -9.26 -11.16 -6.90
C LEU A 102 -9.47 -10.48 -8.26
N VAL A 103 -10.57 -10.75 -8.95
CA VAL A 103 -10.96 -10.01 -10.16
C VAL A 103 -11.41 -8.61 -9.76
N PRO A 104 -10.77 -7.55 -10.28
CA PRO A 104 -11.15 -6.18 -9.94
C PRO A 104 -12.59 -5.87 -10.32
N ILE A 105 -13.24 -5.04 -9.50
CA ILE A 105 -14.60 -4.59 -9.78
C ILE A 105 -14.61 -3.72 -11.04
N LYS A 106 -15.58 -3.98 -11.92
CA LYS A 106 -15.76 -3.16 -13.11
C LYS A 106 -16.27 -1.77 -12.74
N ASP A 107 -15.52 -0.74 -13.13
CA ASP A 107 -15.97 0.65 -13.08
C ASP A 107 -16.81 0.96 -14.33
N THR A 108 -18.09 1.21 -14.15
CA THR A 108 -19.03 1.53 -15.22
C THR A 108 -18.77 2.88 -15.89
N ASN A 109 -18.05 3.78 -15.21
CA ASN A 109 -17.71 5.11 -15.71
C ASN A 109 -16.35 5.17 -16.40
N TYR A 110 -15.60 4.08 -16.31
CA TYR A 110 -14.27 4.02 -16.92
C TYR A 110 -14.36 4.15 -18.44
N VAL A 111 -13.53 5.03 -18.99
CA VAL A 111 -13.39 5.23 -20.43
C VAL A 111 -12.00 4.76 -20.86
N PRO A 112 -11.90 3.74 -21.73
CA PRO A 112 -10.61 3.26 -22.22
C PRO A 112 -9.89 4.29 -23.08
N PHE A 113 -8.58 4.49 -22.82
CA PHE A 113 -7.72 5.35 -23.62
C PHE A 113 -6.25 4.91 -23.52
N GLY A 114 -5.38 5.53 -24.31
CA GLY A 114 -3.94 5.26 -24.30
C GLY A 114 -3.63 3.79 -24.57
N PHE A 115 -2.78 3.22 -23.74
CA PHE A 115 -2.26 1.85 -23.89
C PHE A 115 -3.28 0.74 -23.58
N TYR A 116 -4.56 1.07 -23.31
CA TYR A 116 -5.58 0.12 -22.87
C TYR A 116 -5.74 -1.09 -23.79
N LYS A 117 -5.83 -0.89 -25.11
CA LYS A 117 -6.06 -1.98 -26.08
C LYS A 117 -4.88 -2.93 -26.21
N ASP A 118 -3.67 -2.38 -26.18
CA ASP A 118 -2.44 -3.16 -26.28
C ASP A 118 -2.25 -3.98 -24.99
N LEU A 119 -2.48 -3.36 -23.82
CA LEU A 119 -2.47 -4.04 -22.53
C LEU A 119 -3.51 -5.16 -22.47
N GLU A 120 -4.73 -4.92 -23.00
CA GLU A 120 -5.76 -5.96 -23.12
C GLU A 120 -5.27 -7.15 -23.95
N SER A 121 -4.59 -6.89 -25.06
CA SER A 121 -4.03 -7.93 -25.93
C SER A 121 -2.94 -8.73 -25.23
N ILE A 122 -2.05 -8.06 -24.49
CA ILE A 122 -1.00 -8.70 -23.71
C ILE A 122 -1.61 -9.61 -22.61
N ILE A 123 -2.51 -9.10 -21.79
CA ILE A 123 -3.12 -9.88 -20.69
C ILE A 123 -3.98 -11.03 -21.23
N LYS A 124 -4.68 -10.82 -22.35
CA LYS A 124 -5.51 -11.82 -23.02
C LYS A 124 -4.67 -12.97 -23.57
N SER A 125 -3.46 -12.72 -24.03
CA SER A 125 -2.56 -13.74 -24.60
C SER A 125 -2.16 -14.80 -23.58
N LYS A 126 -2.19 -14.49 -22.29
CA LYS A 126 -1.69 -15.31 -21.18
C LYS A 126 -0.20 -15.69 -21.30
N VAL A 127 0.53 -15.04 -22.19
CA VAL A 127 1.98 -15.18 -22.29
C VAL A 127 2.61 -14.34 -21.20
N PHE A 128 3.66 -14.86 -20.56
CA PHE A 128 4.44 -14.09 -19.61
C PHE A 128 5.19 -12.99 -20.34
N TYR A 129 4.77 -11.76 -20.09
CA TYR A 129 5.35 -10.59 -20.75
C TYR A 129 5.24 -9.36 -19.84
N PRO A 130 6.26 -9.07 -19.01
CA PRO A 130 6.24 -7.95 -18.09
C PRO A 130 6.13 -6.60 -18.78
N VAL A 131 5.36 -5.67 -18.20
CA VAL A 131 5.13 -4.33 -18.74
C VAL A 131 5.42 -3.28 -17.67
N PHE A 132 6.19 -2.26 -18.02
CA PHE A 132 6.45 -1.10 -17.18
C PHE A 132 5.67 0.10 -17.72
N ILE A 133 4.74 0.64 -16.94
CA ILE A 133 3.89 1.76 -17.33
C ILE A 133 4.27 2.98 -16.50
N THR A 134 4.86 3.97 -17.15
CA THR A 134 5.24 5.24 -16.53
C THR A 134 4.31 6.38 -16.94
N GLY A 135 4.47 7.54 -16.35
CA GLY A 135 3.75 8.77 -16.70
C GLY A 135 3.30 9.58 -15.49
N LEU A 136 2.80 10.76 -15.71
CA LEU A 136 2.42 11.72 -14.68
C LEU A 136 1.36 11.19 -13.73
N THR A 137 1.33 11.73 -12.50
CA THR A 137 0.37 11.30 -11.47
C THR A 137 -1.09 11.54 -11.88
N GLY A 138 -1.99 10.62 -11.52
CA GLY A 138 -3.44 10.78 -11.71
C GLY A 138 -3.92 10.72 -13.17
N ASN A 139 -3.13 10.14 -14.08
CA ASN A 139 -3.47 9.88 -15.49
C ASN A 139 -4.12 8.50 -15.74
N GLY A 140 -4.42 7.72 -14.68
CA GLY A 140 -5.18 6.47 -14.80
C GLY A 140 -4.37 5.19 -15.02
N LYS A 141 -3.04 5.17 -14.88
CA LYS A 141 -2.19 3.97 -15.07
C LYS A 141 -2.70 2.73 -14.33
N THR A 142 -2.83 2.83 -13.01
CA THR A 142 -3.26 1.74 -12.13
C THR A 142 -4.68 1.29 -12.46
N THR A 143 -5.60 2.26 -12.62
CA THR A 143 -7.01 1.99 -12.98
C THR A 143 -7.11 1.27 -14.33
N MET A 144 -6.28 1.62 -15.31
CA MET A 144 -6.24 0.96 -16.62
C MET A 144 -5.96 -0.54 -16.47
N VAL A 145 -4.96 -0.93 -15.68
CA VAL A 145 -4.62 -2.34 -15.44
C VAL A 145 -5.78 -3.07 -14.78
N GLU A 146 -6.36 -2.49 -13.72
CA GLU A 146 -7.49 -3.08 -13.01
C GLU A 146 -8.71 -3.25 -13.92
N GLN A 147 -9.03 -2.24 -14.77
CA GLN A 147 -10.18 -2.33 -15.67
C GLN A 147 -9.98 -3.30 -16.85
N VAL A 148 -8.74 -3.48 -17.33
CA VAL A 148 -8.42 -4.54 -18.28
C VAL A 148 -8.61 -5.92 -17.63
N CYS A 149 -8.09 -6.12 -16.42
CA CYS A 149 -8.26 -7.36 -15.67
C CYS A 149 -9.75 -7.65 -15.40
N SER A 150 -10.51 -6.66 -14.99
CA SER A 150 -11.97 -6.75 -14.79
C SER A 150 -12.71 -7.19 -16.06
N LYS A 151 -12.42 -6.55 -17.20
CA LYS A 151 -13.01 -6.89 -18.48
C LYS A 151 -12.72 -8.32 -18.91
N LEU A 152 -11.49 -8.76 -18.69
CA LEU A 152 -11.03 -10.12 -19.08
C LEU A 152 -11.35 -11.17 -18.00
N LYS A 153 -11.96 -10.79 -16.87
CA LYS A 153 -12.20 -11.65 -15.71
C LYS A 153 -10.91 -12.33 -15.23
N ARG A 154 -9.82 -11.55 -15.19
CA ARG A 154 -8.52 -11.98 -14.74
C ARG A 154 -8.29 -11.50 -13.31
N GLU A 155 -7.82 -12.39 -12.47
CA GLU A 155 -7.37 -12.00 -11.14
C GLU A 155 -6.20 -11.03 -11.22
N CYS A 156 -6.22 -10.00 -10.37
CA CYS A 156 -5.19 -8.99 -10.27
C CYS A 156 -4.77 -8.84 -8.80
N VAL A 157 -3.56 -9.20 -8.50
CA VAL A 157 -2.96 -9.00 -7.18
C VAL A 157 -2.18 -7.69 -7.21
N ARG A 158 -2.68 -6.68 -6.51
CA ARG A 158 -2.04 -5.36 -6.44
C ARG A 158 -1.18 -5.23 -5.20
N VAL A 159 0.02 -4.72 -5.38
CA VAL A 159 0.97 -4.37 -4.31
C VAL A 159 1.39 -2.93 -4.48
N ASN A 160 1.17 -2.10 -3.47
CA ASN A 160 1.71 -0.74 -3.44
C ASN A 160 3.12 -0.78 -2.83
N VAL A 161 4.08 -0.26 -3.57
CA VAL A 161 5.48 -0.24 -3.14
C VAL A 161 5.80 1.05 -2.39
N SER A 162 6.60 0.92 -1.35
CA SER A 162 7.20 2.02 -0.60
C SER A 162 8.69 1.75 -0.36
N ILE A 163 9.41 2.72 0.17
CA ILE A 163 10.84 2.55 0.50
C ILE A 163 11.08 1.42 1.52
N GLU A 164 10.10 1.12 2.37
CA GLU A 164 10.16 0.08 3.38
C GLU A 164 9.86 -1.31 2.83
N THR A 165 9.20 -1.39 1.67
CA THR A 165 8.79 -2.67 1.07
C THR A 165 9.97 -3.61 0.88
N ASP A 166 9.86 -4.82 1.41
CA ASP A 166 10.93 -5.81 1.40
C ASP A 166 10.47 -7.20 0.94
N GLU A 167 11.37 -8.19 1.08
CA GLU A 167 11.10 -9.58 0.68
C GLU A 167 9.94 -10.19 1.47
N ASP A 168 9.78 -9.85 2.77
CA ASP A 168 8.70 -10.37 3.60
C ASP A 168 7.34 -9.84 3.14
N ASP A 169 7.27 -8.59 2.71
CA ASP A 169 6.05 -7.97 2.18
C ASP A 169 5.66 -8.54 0.82
N LEU A 170 6.64 -8.82 -0.04
CA LEU A 170 6.42 -9.24 -1.42
C LEU A 170 6.24 -10.77 -1.55
N VAL A 171 7.18 -11.51 -1.01
CA VAL A 171 7.24 -12.97 -1.14
C VAL A 171 6.55 -13.65 0.03
N GLY A 172 6.66 -13.07 1.21
CA GLY A 172 6.08 -13.58 2.44
C GLY A 172 7.11 -13.91 3.51
N GLY A 173 6.61 -14.04 4.72
CA GLY A 173 7.42 -14.20 5.92
C GLY A 173 6.90 -15.28 6.85
N SER A 174 7.76 -15.66 7.80
CA SER A 174 7.40 -16.58 8.87
C SER A 174 6.52 -15.85 9.90
N THR A 175 5.40 -16.46 10.25
CA THR A 175 4.47 -15.97 11.26
C THR A 175 4.21 -17.03 12.32
N LEU A 176 3.88 -16.62 13.55
CA LEU A 176 3.55 -17.53 14.64
C LEU A 176 2.03 -17.70 14.69
N ILE A 177 1.55 -18.91 14.40
CA ILE A 177 0.13 -19.28 14.50
C ILE A 177 0.00 -20.43 15.48
N ASP A 178 -0.78 -20.25 16.54
CA ASP A 178 -1.04 -21.26 17.59
C ASP A 178 0.24 -21.93 18.15
N GLY A 179 1.33 -21.14 18.30
CA GLY A 179 2.60 -21.61 18.82
C GLY A 179 3.53 -22.27 17.78
N ASN A 180 3.07 -22.45 16.54
CA ASN A 180 3.86 -22.99 15.45
C ASN A 180 4.33 -21.88 14.50
N VAL A 181 5.58 -21.97 14.05
CA VAL A 181 6.11 -21.09 13.01
C VAL A 181 5.59 -21.62 11.65
N THR A 182 4.78 -20.79 10.98
CA THR A 182 4.26 -21.10 9.64
C THR A 182 4.69 -20.01 8.66
N PHE A 183 4.99 -20.41 7.42
CA PHE A 183 5.25 -19.44 6.37
C PHE A 183 3.91 -18.92 5.80
N ARG A 184 3.74 -17.59 5.81
CA ARG A 184 2.62 -16.91 5.17
C ARG A 184 3.08 -16.38 3.81
N GLU A 185 2.46 -16.86 2.74
CA GLU A 185 2.75 -16.39 1.38
C GLU A 185 2.38 -14.93 1.19
N GLY A 186 3.27 -14.20 0.53
CA GLY A 186 3.05 -12.82 0.13
C GLY A 186 2.33 -12.72 -1.22
N PRO A 187 1.98 -11.48 -1.63
CA PRO A 187 1.19 -11.23 -2.83
C PRO A 187 1.87 -11.71 -4.12
N VAL A 188 3.18 -11.67 -4.21
CA VAL A 188 3.92 -12.14 -5.38
C VAL A 188 3.75 -13.65 -5.56
N ILE A 189 3.94 -14.43 -4.47
CA ILE A 189 3.77 -15.89 -4.50
C ILE A 189 2.31 -16.26 -4.78
N LEU A 190 1.37 -15.53 -4.18
CA LEU A 190 -0.05 -15.71 -4.44
C LEU A 190 -0.39 -15.53 -5.93
N ALA A 191 0.12 -14.46 -6.55
CA ALA A 191 -0.09 -14.20 -7.97
C ALA A 191 0.55 -15.29 -8.85
N MET A 192 1.76 -15.73 -8.54
CA MET A 192 2.45 -16.81 -9.25
C MET A 192 1.64 -18.12 -9.21
N ARG A 193 1.17 -18.53 -8.02
CA ARG A 193 0.41 -19.79 -7.86
C ARG A 193 -0.94 -19.76 -8.57
N ARG A 194 -1.60 -18.60 -8.59
CA ARG A 194 -2.93 -18.44 -9.19
C ARG A 194 -2.88 -18.15 -10.70
N GLY A 195 -1.71 -17.88 -11.26
CA GLY A 195 -1.59 -17.41 -12.64
C GLY A 195 -2.24 -16.05 -12.84
N ALA A 196 -2.29 -15.22 -11.79
CA ALA A 196 -2.89 -13.90 -11.78
C ALA A 196 -1.96 -12.83 -12.41
N VAL A 197 -2.51 -11.67 -12.69
CA VAL A 197 -1.72 -10.46 -13.01
C VAL A 197 -1.19 -9.88 -11.70
N LEU A 198 0.12 -9.79 -11.56
CA LEU A 198 0.75 -9.07 -10.46
C LEU A 198 0.91 -7.59 -10.85
N LEU A 199 0.19 -6.70 -10.17
CA LEU A 199 0.30 -5.27 -10.35
C LEU A 199 1.18 -4.66 -9.25
N ILE A 200 2.40 -4.27 -9.61
CA ILE A 200 3.33 -3.58 -8.70
C ILE A 200 3.14 -2.07 -8.90
N ASP A 201 2.42 -1.45 -7.99
CA ASP A 201 2.05 -0.03 -8.09
C ASP A 201 3.08 0.86 -7.40
N GLU A 202 3.46 1.96 -8.05
CA GLU A 202 4.48 2.91 -7.60
C GLU A 202 5.86 2.25 -7.36
N ILE A 203 6.29 1.38 -8.28
CA ILE A 203 7.53 0.61 -8.17
C ILE A 203 8.78 1.50 -8.01
N ASP A 204 8.75 2.71 -8.54
CA ASP A 204 9.80 3.72 -8.43
C ASP A 204 9.96 4.30 -7.00
N ARG A 205 9.08 3.96 -6.07
CA ARG A 205 9.25 4.28 -4.64
C ARG A 205 10.02 3.21 -3.88
N GLY A 206 10.27 2.07 -4.49
CA GLY A 206 10.95 0.95 -3.87
C GLY A 206 12.46 1.14 -3.77
N SER A 207 13.06 0.47 -2.80
CA SER A 207 14.51 0.41 -2.63
C SER A 207 15.10 -0.81 -3.36
N ASN A 208 16.43 -0.99 -3.27
CA ASN A 208 17.13 -2.17 -3.77
C ASN A 208 16.61 -3.51 -3.20
N LYS A 209 15.77 -3.48 -2.17
CA LYS A 209 15.10 -4.68 -1.64
C LYS A 209 14.18 -5.35 -2.67
N LEU A 210 13.70 -4.60 -3.69
CA LEU A 210 12.92 -5.15 -4.80
C LEU A 210 13.67 -6.16 -5.65
N MET A 211 15.01 -6.22 -5.56
CA MET A 211 15.81 -7.21 -6.28
C MET A 211 15.47 -8.65 -5.92
N CYS A 212 14.79 -8.90 -4.80
CA CYS A 212 14.30 -10.24 -4.42
C CYS A 212 13.35 -10.87 -5.46
N ILE A 213 12.64 -10.06 -6.26
CA ILE A 213 11.72 -10.53 -7.30
C ILE A 213 12.35 -10.55 -8.70
N GLN A 214 13.64 -10.23 -8.85
CA GLN A 214 14.32 -10.12 -10.14
C GLN A 214 14.17 -11.38 -11.01
N GLY A 215 14.37 -12.58 -10.43
CA GLY A 215 14.19 -13.84 -11.16
C GLY A 215 12.74 -14.11 -11.58
N ILE A 216 11.77 -13.58 -10.82
CA ILE A 216 10.33 -13.70 -11.12
C ILE A 216 9.97 -12.85 -12.35
N LEU A 217 10.62 -11.68 -12.52
CA LEU A 217 10.46 -10.83 -13.71
C LEU A 217 10.99 -11.48 -14.99
N GLU A 218 11.76 -12.56 -14.89
CA GLU A 218 12.20 -13.39 -16.03
C GLU A 218 11.28 -14.60 -16.26
N GLY A 219 10.19 -14.74 -15.50
CA GLY A 219 9.28 -15.89 -15.58
C GLY A 219 9.86 -17.18 -15.00
N LYS A 220 10.95 -17.10 -14.24
CA LYS A 220 11.63 -18.25 -13.63
C LYS A 220 10.94 -18.70 -12.35
N PRO A 221 11.07 -19.99 -11.96
CA PRO A 221 10.66 -20.46 -10.66
C PRO A 221 11.38 -19.71 -9.54
N TYR A 222 10.67 -19.46 -8.46
CA TYR A 222 11.22 -18.84 -7.26
C TYR A 222 11.53 -19.90 -6.20
N PHE A 223 12.77 -19.95 -5.73
CA PHE A 223 13.18 -20.77 -4.59
C PHE A 223 13.01 -19.97 -3.30
N ASN A 224 12.04 -20.38 -2.48
CA ASN A 224 11.79 -19.75 -1.18
C ASN A 224 12.80 -20.25 -0.15
N LYS A 225 13.76 -19.41 0.20
CA LYS A 225 14.82 -19.71 1.17
C LYS A 225 14.32 -19.97 2.59
N LYS A 226 13.09 -19.52 2.91
CA LYS A 226 12.53 -19.58 4.27
C LYS A 226 11.88 -20.93 4.58
N ASN A 227 11.30 -21.59 3.58
CA ASN A 227 10.62 -22.88 3.74
C ASN A 227 11.13 -23.98 2.80
N GLY A 228 12.04 -23.65 1.87
CA GLY A 228 12.62 -24.59 0.92
C GLY A 228 11.75 -24.91 -0.29
N ASP A 229 10.58 -24.29 -0.45
CA ASP A 229 9.68 -24.54 -1.57
C ASP A 229 10.22 -23.93 -2.87
N VAL A 230 9.96 -24.63 -3.98
CA VAL A 230 10.13 -24.10 -5.33
C VAL A 230 8.78 -23.75 -5.91
N ILE A 231 8.53 -22.47 -6.16
CA ILE A 231 7.27 -21.98 -6.70
C ILE A 231 7.43 -21.73 -8.19
N HIS A 232 6.66 -22.49 -9.00
CA HIS A 232 6.59 -22.30 -10.44
C HIS A 232 5.44 -21.34 -10.78
N PRO A 233 5.65 -20.38 -11.69
CA PRO A 233 4.55 -19.52 -12.14
C PRO A 233 3.49 -20.35 -12.88
N ALA A 234 2.24 -20.24 -12.46
CA ALA A 234 1.11 -20.89 -13.13
C ALA A 234 0.81 -20.21 -14.48
N PRO A 235 0.20 -20.94 -15.44
CA PRO A 235 -0.15 -20.37 -16.75
C PRO A 235 -0.99 -19.11 -16.65
N GLY A 236 -0.56 -18.06 -17.35
CA GLY A 236 -1.21 -16.75 -17.34
C GLY A 236 -0.64 -15.75 -16.33
N PHE A 237 0.26 -16.16 -15.44
CA PHE A 237 0.99 -15.22 -14.61
C PHE A 237 1.75 -14.20 -15.48
N THR A 238 1.64 -12.93 -15.13
CA THR A 238 2.45 -11.86 -15.71
C THR A 238 2.58 -10.71 -14.71
N VAL A 239 3.56 -9.82 -14.94
CA VAL A 239 3.84 -8.69 -14.05
C VAL A 239 3.63 -7.38 -14.79
N ILE A 240 2.91 -6.46 -14.15
CA ILE A 240 2.73 -5.10 -14.65
C ILE A 240 3.18 -4.16 -13.54
N ALA A 241 4.12 -3.29 -13.83
CA ALA A 241 4.59 -2.28 -12.91
C ALA A 241 4.09 -0.89 -13.34
N THR A 242 3.72 -0.06 -12.37
CA THR A 242 3.41 1.36 -12.62
C THR A 242 4.39 2.24 -11.87
N ALA A 243 4.75 3.38 -12.47
CA ALA A 243 5.66 4.36 -11.92
C ALA A 243 5.26 5.79 -12.31
N ASN A 244 5.73 6.78 -11.56
CA ASN A 244 5.60 8.18 -11.94
C ASN A 244 6.85 8.69 -12.70
N THR A 245 7.95 7.94 -12.61
CA THR A 245 9.20 8.21 -13.30
C THR A 245 9.59 7.04 -14.20
N LYS A 246 10.59 7.22 -15.04
CA LYS A 246 11.14 6.13 -15.89
C LYS A 246 12.14 5.23 -15.13
N GLY A 247 12.14 5.28 -13.79
CA GLY A 247 13.12 4.57 -12.97
C GLY A 247 14.44 5.33 -12.77
N GLN A 248 14.56 6.54 -13.29
CA GLN A 248 15.76 7.38 -13.19
C GLN A 248 15.71 8.34 -11.99
N GLY A 249 14.72 8.19 -11.09
CA GLY A 249 14.50 9.13 -10.00
C GLY A 249 13.78 10.40 -10.48
N SER A 250 13.88 11.47 -9.71
CA SER A 250 13.25 12.77 -10.02
C SER A 250 14.28 13.89 -10.01
N ASP A 251 14.83 14.22 -11.15
CA ASP A 251 15.79 15.32 -11.29
C ASP A 251 15.17 16.68 -10.95
N SER A 252 13.87 16.84 -11.21
CA SER A 252 13.12 18.05 -10.91
C SER A 252 12.69 18.20 -9.43
N GLY A 253 12.95 17.19 -8.58
CA GLY A 253 12.45 17.18 -7.19
C GLY A 253 10.93 17.03 -7.04
N LYS A 254 10.17 16.94 -8.13
CA LYS A 254 8.69 16.85 -8.12
C LYS A 254 8.20 15.50 -7.55
N TYR A 255 8.99 14.45 -7.65
CA TYR A 255 8.73 13.12 -7.10
C TYR A 255 9.82 12.73 -6.09
N ILE A 256 9.91 13.44 -4.98
CA ILE A 256 10.96 13.28 -3.94
C ILE A 256 11.08 11.83 -3.44
N ALA A 257 9.97 11.08 -3.43
CA ALA A 257 9.96 9.68 -3.00
C ALA A 257 10.42 8.70 -4.09
N ALA A 258 10.59 9.14 -5.34
CA ALA A 258 11.05 8.27 -6.41
C ALA A 258 12.54 7.98 -6.27
N GLN A 259 12.88 6.68 -6.27
CA GLN A 259 14.25 6.18 -6.21
C GLN A 259 14.77 5.89 -7.63
N ILE A 260 16.09 5.85 -7.76
CA ILE A 260 16.72 5.34 -8.99
C ILE A 260 16.65 3.82 -8.92
N LEU A 261 16.00 3.21 -9.89
CA LEU A 261 15.95 1.77 -10.05
C LEU A 261 17.18 1.27 -10.80
N ASP A 262 17.65 0.07 -10.46
CA ASP A 262 18.77 -0.57 -11.13
C ASP A 262 18.44 -0.85 -12.59
N GLU A 263 19.34 -0.52 -13.50
CA GLU A 263 19.16 -0.71 -14.95
C GLU A 263 18.92 -2.18 -15.32
N ALA A 264 19.68 -3.09 -14.68
CA ALA A 264 19.49 -4.51 -14.90
C ALA A 264 18.11 -5.01 -14.42
N PHE A 265 17.48 -4.34 -13.45
CA PHE A 265 16.12 -4.61 -13.04
C PHE A 265 15.10 -4.09 -14.07
N LEU A 266 15.31 -2.90 -14.60
CA LEU A 266 14.44 -2.29 -15.63
C LEU A 266 14.47 -3.07 -16.94
N GLU A 267 15.63 -3.58 -17.37
CA GLU A 267 15.79 -4.43 -18.57
C GLU A 267 14.93 -5.71 -18.57
N ARG A 268 14.40 -6.11 -17.41
CA ARG A 268 13.48 -7.25 -17.30
C ARG A 268 12.03 -6.91 -17.66
N PHE A 269 11.78 -5.65 -17.96
CA PHE A 269 10.51 -5.23 -18.53
C PHE A 269 10.68 -4.98 -20.03
N PRO A 270 10.32 -5.95 -20.89
CA PRO A 270 10.52 -5.84 -22.34
C PRO A 270 9.70 -4.73 -22.99
N ILE A 271 8.65 -4.24 -22.31
CA ILE A 271 7.88 -3.07 -22.74
C ILE A 271 7.91 -2.00 -21.64
N THR A 272 8.32 -0.81 -22.01
CA THR A 272 8.12 0.42 -21.22
C THR A 272 7.20 1.35 -22.00
N VAL A 273 6.12 1.79 -21.36
CA VAL A 273 5.10 2.65 -21.96
C VAL A 273 4.96 3.92 -21.14
N GLU A 274 4.95 5.05 -21.80
CA GLU A 274 4.58 6.32 -21.19
C GLU A 274 3.09 6.58 -21.43
N GLN A 275 2.30 6.51 -20.34
CA GLN A 275 0.87 6.80 -20.38
C GLN A 275 0.67 8.30 -20.22
N GLU A 276 0.16 8.92 -21.25
CA GLU A 276 -0.20 10.34 -21.25
C GLU A 276 -1.59 10.57 -20.60
N TYR A 277 -1.96 11.83 -20.40
CA TYR A 277 -3.33 12.19 -20.06
C TYR A 277 -4.27 11.89 -21.25
N PRO A 278 -5.55 11.63 -20.97
CA PRO A 278 -6.53 11.42 -22.05
C PRO A 278 -6.67 12.69 -22.90
N SER A 279 -7.02 12.51 -24.18
CA SER A 279 -7.38 13.63 -25.03
C SER A 279 -8.59 14.39 -24.46
N SER A 280 -8.74 15.68 -24.76
CA SER A 280 -9.81 16.54 -24.27
C SER A 280 -11.20 15.91 -24.49
N LYS A 281 -11.43 15.23 -25.62
CA LYS A 281 -12.67 14.52 -25.92
C LYS A 281 -12.91 13.33 -24.94
N VAL A 282 -11.89 12.55 -24.67
CA VAL A 282 -11.97 11.40 -23.75
C VAL A 282 -12.13 11.91 -22.32
N GLU A 283 -11.38 12.92 -21.93
CA GLU A 283 -11.46 13.51 -20.60
C GLU A 283 -12.82 14.13 -20.32
N ARG A 284 -13.41 14.85 -21.31
CA ARG A 284 -14.80 15.32 -21.24
C ARG A 284 -15.76 14.16 -20.96
N THR A 285 -15.59 13.04 -21.67
CA THR A 285 -16.46 11.87 -21.46
C THR A 285 -16.30 11.31 -20.03
N ILE A 286 -15.07 11.24 -19.51
CA ILE A 286 -14.81 10.81 -18.12
C ILE A 286 -15.52 11.73 -17.12
N ILE A 287 -15.40 13.05 -17.32
CA ILE A 287 -16.04 14.06 -16.47
C ILE A 287 -17.56 13.95 -16.53
N MET A 288 -18.14 13.88 -17.73
CA MET A 288 -19.57 13.75 -17.92
C MET A 288 -20.14 12.47 -17.28
N ASN A 289 -19.46 11.33 -17.44
CA ASN A 289 -19.86 10.08 -16.78
C ASN A 289 -19.91 10.25 -15.25
N ASN A 290 -18.91 10.92 -14.67
CA ASN A 290 -18.88 11.19 -13.23
C ASN A 290 -19.98 12.18 -12.82
N MET A 291 -20.27 13.20 -13.63
CA MET A 291 -21.38 14.13 -13.37
C MET A 291 -22.75 13.42 -13.40
N HIS A 292 -22.96 12.51 -14.36
CA HIS A 292 -24.15 11.67 -14.41
C HIS A 292 -24.27 10.79 -13.17
N GLN A 293 -23.21 10.11 -12.77
CA GLN A 293 -23.18 9.26 -11.57
C GLN A 293 -23.58 10.04 -10.32
N HIS A 294 -23.13 11.29 -10.20
CA HIS A 294 -23.39 12.14 -9.04
C HIS A 294 -24.60 13.07 -9.21
N SER A 295 -25.40 12.91 -10.28
CA SER A 295 -26.58 13.72 -10.56
C SER A 295 -26.32 15.24 -10.51
N CYS A 296 -25.20 15.66 -11.10
CA CYS A 296 -24.74 17.07 -11.13
C CYS A 296 -24.32 17.49 -12.55
N VAL A 297 -25.09 17.08 -13.56
CA VAL A 297 -24.77 17.33 -14.98
C VAL A 297 -24.72 18.82 -15.27
N ASP A 298 -23.58 19.26 -15.82
CA ASP A 298 -23.33 20.65 -16.24
C ASP A 298 -22.27 20.59 -17.36
N GLU A 299 -22.77 20.62 -18.60
CA GLU A 299 -21.93 20.44 -19.79
C GLU A 299 -20.93 21.58 -19.95
N GLU A 300 -21.36 22.81 -19.73
CA GLU A 300 -20.51 23.99 -19.81
C GLU A 300 -19.36 23.93 -18.80
N PHE A 301 -19.69 23.52 -17.58
CA PHE A 301 -18.66 23.32 -16.53
C PHE A 301 -17.68 22.22 -16.92
N ALA A 302 -18.16 21.10 -17.48
CA ALA A 302 -17.30 20.02 -17.96
C ALA A 302 -16.32 20.49 -19.04
N ASP A 303 -16.79 21.25 -20.02
CA ASP A 303 -15.97 21.79 -21.10
C ASP A 303 -14.90 22.77 -20.57
N LYS A 304 -15.28 23.68 -19.67
CA LYS A 304 -14.36 24.63 -19.02
C LYS A 304 -13.32 23.92 -18.17
N LEU A 305 -13.68 22.89 -17.42
CA LEU A 305 -12.74 22.11 -16.63
C LEU A 305 -11.68 21.42 -17.50
N VAL A 306 -12.08 20.84 -18.63
CA VAL A 306 -11.14 20.18 -19.55
C VAL A 306 -10.17 21.19 -20.15
N MET A 307 -10.69 22.32 -20.68
CA MET A 307 -9.85 23.40 -21.25
C MET A 307 -8.89 23.95 -20.20
N TRP A 308 -9.37 24.19 -18.99
CA TRP A 308 -8.56 24.69 -17.88
C TRP A 308 -7.40 23.74 -17.52
N ALA A 309 -7.68 22.45 -17.42
CA ALA A 309 -6.65 21.47 -17.14
C ALA A 309 -5.65 21.31 -18.27
N GLU A 310 -6.11 21.39 -19.53
CA GLU A 310 -5.25 21.31 -20.71
C GLU A 310 -4.23 22.47 -20.74
N VAL A 311 -4.69 23.71 -20.53
CA VAL A 311 -3.81 24.90 -20.47
C VAL A 311 -2.77 24.73 -19.34
N ILE A 312 -3.22 24.36 -18.13
CA ILE A 312 -2.28 24.19 -16.98
C ILE A 312 -1.25 23.10 -17.26
N ARG A 313 -1.65 21.96 -17.86
CA ARG A 313 -0.73 20.88 -18.20
C ARG A 313 0.28 21.31 -19.26
N LYS A 314 -0.15 22.12 -20.26
CA LYS A 314 0.77 22.67 -21.25
C LYS A 314 1.80 23.60 -20.60
N THR A 315 1.35 24.49 -19.75
CA THR A 315 2.23 25.41 -19.00
C THR A 315 3.20 24.63 -18.08
N TYR A 316 2.73 23.52 -17.48
CA TYR A 316 3.55 22.62 -16.67
C TYR A 316 4.64 21.92 -17.50
N LEU A 317 4.32 21.46 -18.72
CA LEU A 317 5.30 20.82 -19.63
C LEU A 317 6.33 21.82 -20.18
N GLU A 318 6.00 23.11 -20.19
CA GLU A 318 6.89 24.21 -20.55
C GLU A 318 7.72 24.72 -19.33
N ASP A 319 7.66 24.01 -18.19
CA ASP A 319 8.32 24.35 -16.91
C ASP A 319 8.00 25.75 -16.36
N ALA A 320 6.87 26.33 -16.76
CA ALA A 320 6.44 27.62 -16.26
C ALA A 320 5.62 27.55 -14.95
N VAL A 321 5.15 26.35 -14.57
CA VAL A 321 4.51 26.07 -13.29
C VAL A 321 4.96 24.71 -12.75
N ASP A 322 5.03 24.57 -11.43
CA ASP A 322 5.50 23.35 -10.79
C ASP A 322 4.38 22.35 -10.45
N GLU A 323 3.13 22.79 -10.51
CA GLU A 323 1.95 22.00 -10.19
C GLU A 323 1.06 21.79 -11.43
N LEU A 324 0.31 20.69 -11.41
CA LEU A 324 -0.60 20.35 -12.52
C LEU A 324 -1.98 19.92 -12.03
N ILE A 325 -2.94 19.98 -12.93
CA ILE A 325 -4.30 19.46 -12.71
C ILE A 325 -4.44 18.11 -13.43
N SER A 326 -4.44 17.03 -12.66
CA SER A 326 -4.62 15.68 -13.18
C SER A 326 -6.09 15.36 -13.46
N THR A 327 -6.37 14.35 -14.31
CA THR A 327 -7.73 13.83 -14.54
C THR A 327 -8.40 13.39 -13.21
N ARG A 328 -7.62 12.78 -12.29
CA ARG A 328 -8.11 12.47 -10.93
C ARG A 328 -8.58 13.72 -10.20
N ARG A 329 -7.86 14.84 -10.33
CA ARG A 329 -8.24 16.12 -9.71
C ARG A 329 -9.56 16.63 -10.28
N LEU A 330 -9.74 16.55 -11.60
CA LEU A 330 -11.01 16.94 -12.25
C LEU A 330 -12.18 16.11 -11.73
N VAL A 331 -12.03 14.79 -11.59
CA VAL A 331 -13.06 13.93 -11.00
C VAL A 331 -13.36 14.33 -9.54
N HIS A 332 -12.35 14.73 -8.75
CA HIS A 332 -12.57 15.24 -7.40
C HIS A 332 -13.32 16.58 -7.39
N ILE A 333 -13.06 17.47 -8.36
CA ILE A 333 -13.80 18.73 -8.51
C ILE A 333 -15.26 18.45 -8.82
N VAL A 334 -15.56 17.52 -9.75
CA VAL A 334 -16.94 17.10 -10.05
C VAL A 334 -17.63 16.56 -8.79
N LYS A 335 -16.94 15.75 -8.01
CA LYS A 335 -17.48 15.22 -6.76
C LYS A 335 -17.73 16.31 -5.72
N ALA A 336 -16.85 17.28 -5.61
CA ALA A 336 -17.05 18.46 -4.76
C ALA A 336 -18.25 19.30 -5.26
N PHE A 337 -18.35 19.52 -6.58
CA PHE A 337 -19.48 20.22 -7.19
C PHE A 337 -20.81 19.52 -6.93
N SER A 338 -20.85 18.21 -6.95
CA SER A 338 -22.09 17.47 -6.62
C SER A 338 -22.58 17.74 -5.19
N MET A 339 -21.68 18.00 -4.25
CA MET A 339 -21.99 18.27 -2.85
C MET A 339 -22.34 19.75 -2.59
N PHE A 340 -21.55 20.66 -3.17
CA PHE A 340 -21.67 22.09 -2.85
C PHE A 340 -22.52 22.88 -3.83
N ARG A 341 -22.74 22.38 -5.05
CA ARG A 341 -23.49 23.04 -6.13
C ARG A 341 -22.95 24.44 -6.51
N ASP A 342 -21.67 24.64 -6.26
CA ASP A 342 -20.94 25.88 -6.53
C ASP A 342 -19.65 25.51 -7.27
N ARG A 343 -19.50 25.97 -8.53
CA ARG A 343 -18.37 25.67 -9.41
C ARG A 343 -17.05 26.21 -8.83
N GLN A 344 -17.04 27.47 -8.41
CA GLN A 344 -15.83 28.13 -7.92
C GLN A 344 -15.38 27.52 -6.61
N LYS A 345 -16.28 27.30 -5.66
CA LYS A 345 -16.01 26.64 -4.39
C LYS A 345 -15.46 25.23 -4.58
N ALA A 346 -16.02 24.45 -5.54
CA ALA A 346 -15.56 23.11 -5.83
C ALA A 346 -14.10 23.10 -6.34
N ILE A 347 -13.76 24.04 -7.23
CA ILE A 347 -12.39 24.19 -7.73
C ILE A 347 -11.48 24.65 -6.60
N GLU A 348 -11.86 25.72 -5.89
CA GLU A 348 -11.04 26.29 -4.81
C GLU A 348 -10.65 25.22 -3.77
N LEU A 349 -11.62 24.46 -3.26
CA LEU A 349 -11.37 23.41 -2.28
C LEU A 349 -10.42 22.33 -2.81
N CYS A 350 -10.47 22.03 -4.09
CA CYS A 350 -9.61 21.03 -4.70
C CYS A 350 -8.19 21.53 -5.03
N VAL A 351 -7.98 22.85 -5.10
CA VAL A 351 -6.65 23.44 -5.36
C VAL A 351 -5.99 24.04 -4.11
N ASN A 352 -6.68 24.06 -2.97
CA ASN A 352 -6.18 24.61 -1.71
C ASN A 352 -4.87 23.97 -1.19
N ARG A 353 -4.47 22.79 -1.69
CA ARG A 353 -3.21 22.16 -1.31
C ARG A 353 -1.99 22.82 -1.95
N PHE A 354 -2.18 23.60 -3.00
CA PHE A 354 -1.11 24.30 -3.68
C PHE A 354 -0.68 25.52 -2.88
N ASP A 355 0.51 26.03 -3.14
CA ASP A 355 0.94 27.32 -2.60
C ASP A 355 0.00 28.45 -3.04
N ALA A 356 0.07 29.58 -2.34
CA ALA A 356 -0.87 30.67 -2.55
C ALA A 356 -0.80 31.27 -3.97
N ASP A 357 0.38 31.38 -4.53
CA ASP A 357 0.58 31.99 -5.86
C ASP A 357 0.06 31.07 -6.96
N THR A 358 0.40 29.78 -6.93
CA THR A 358 -0.13 28.77 -7.85
C THR A 358 -1.63 28.63 -7.74
N LYS A 359 -2.17 28.57 -6.51
CA LYS A 359 -3.63 28.54 -6.29
C LYS A 359 -4.32 29.72 -6.93
N ASN A 360 -3.84 30.94 -6.66
CA ASN A 360 -4.46 32.16 -7.20
C ASN A 360 -4.35 32.21 -8.73
N ALA A 361 -3.21 31.85 -9.31
CA ALA A 361 -3.03 31.78 -10.76
C ALA A 361 -4.03 30.81 -11.41
N PHE A 362 -4.24 29.62 -10.82
CA PHE A 362 -5.18 28.64 -11.35
C PHE A 362 -6.64 29.08 -11.23
N LEU A 363 -7.01 29.74 -10.12
CA LEU A 363 -8.35 30.30 -9.93
C LEU A 363 -8.62 31.47 -10.90
N ASP A 364 -7.65 32.34 -11.10
CA ASP A 364 -7.81 33.49 -11.99
C ASP A 364 -7.86 33.05 -13.46
N LEU A 365 -7.09 32.01 -13.85
CA LEU A 365 -7.20 31.39 -15.15
C LEU A 365 -8.64 30.85 -15.38
N TYR A 366 -9.19 30.14 -14.39
CA TYR A 366 -10.54 29.63 -14.50
C TYR A 366 -11.59 30.74 -14.62
N LYS A 367 -11.49 31.80 -13.80
CA LYS A 367 -12.39 32.97 -13.88
C LYS A 367 -12.36 33.64 -15.25
N LYS A 368 -11.16 33.78 -15.85
CA LYS A 368 -11.03 34.35 -17.21
C LYS A 368 -11.73 33.48 -18.26
N MET A 369 -11.73 32.17 -18.09
CA MET A 369 -12.45 31.24 -18.98
C MET A 369 -13.97 31.25 -18.73
N GLU A 370 -14.40 31.62 -17.53
CA GLU A 370 -15.82 31.71 -17.16
C GLU A 370 -16.47 33.03 -17.63
N ALA A 371 -15.66 34.11 -17.77
CA ALA A 371 -16.14 35.41 -18.24
C ALA A 371 -16.67 35.31 -19.69
N PRO A 372 -17.82 35.99 -20.01
CA PRO A 372 -18.32 36.05 -21.37
C PRO A 372 -17.29 36.66 -22.31
N ALA A 373 -17.30 36.19 -23.59
CA ALA A 373 -16.35 36.62 -24.63
C ALA A 373 -16.35 38.13 -24.93
N GLU A 374 -17.35 38.87 -24.46
CA GLU A 374 -17.48 40.31 -24.67
C GLU A 374 -16.55 41.16 -23.77
N GLU A 375 -16.00 40.64 -22.69
CA GLU A 375 -15.04 41.36 -21.80
C GLU A 375 -13.56 41.19 -22.19
N GLN A 376 -13.26 40.43 -23.26
CA GLN A 376 -11.89 40.23 -23.77
C GLN A 376 -11.48 41.37 -24.72
N THR A 377 -11.90 42.59 -24.53
CA THR A 377 -11.41 43.74 -25.29
C THR A 377 -9.96 44.00 -24.95
N VAL A 378 -9.12 43.76 -25.94
CA VAL A 378 -7.71 44.09 -26.08
C VAL A 378 -7.45 45.48 -25.52
N ALA A 379 -6.55 45.60 -24.52
CA ALA A 379 -6.01 46.90 -24.15
C ALA A 379 -5.38 47.51 -25.40
N PRO A 380 -5.66 48.79 -25.71
CA PRO A 380 -5.12 49.41 -26.93
C PRO A 380 -3.57 49.47 -26.81
N VAL A 381 -2.94 48.86 -27.79
CA VAL A 381 -1.49 49.07 -28.04
C VAL A 381 -1.31 50.57 -28.24
N GLN A 382 -0.63 51.24 -27.34
CA GLN A 382 -0.17 52.61 -27.58
C GLN A 382 0.83 52.54 -28.72
N GLU A 383 0.44 53.00 -29.90
CA GLU A 383 1.34 53.37 -30.97
C GLU A 383 2.23 54.49 -30.46
N ASN A 384 3.48 54.16 -30.17
CA ASN A 384 4.52 55.16 -29.99
C ASN A 384 4.71 55.87 -31.34
N ALA A 385 4.30 57.14 -31.40
CA ALA A 385 4.62 58.03 -32.48
C ALA A 385 6.15 58.05 -32.70
N VAL A 386 6.56 57.69 -33.88
CA VAL A 386 7.92 57.83 -34.33
C VAL A 386 8.11 59.32 -34.62
N ASP A 387 8.89 60.01 -33.77
CA ASP A 387 9.44 61.33 -34.12
C ASP A 387 10.43 61.19 -35.28
N GLU A 388 9.99 61.54 -36.46
CA GLU A 388 10.89 61.92 -37.56
C GLU A 388 11.44 63.30 -37.23
N ASP A 389 12.71 63.38 -36.81
CA ASP A 389 13.56 64.55 -37.02
C ASP A 389 15.03 64.17 -36.75
N ILE A 390 15.77 63.82 -37.84
CA ILE A 390 17.23 63.88 -37.90
C ILE A 390 17.61 64.80 -39.06
N PRO A 391 18.07 66.01 -38.77
CA PRO A 391 18.80 66.76 -39.76
C PRO A 391 20.31 66.52 -39.64
N PHE A 392 20.97 66.09 -40.76
CA PHE A 392 22.38 66.11 -41.17
C PHE A 392 23.44 65.43 -40.32
#